data_e7a1c77b330e868c7d793c06a308c1bb
#
_entry.id   e7a1c77b330e868c7d793c06a308c1bb
#
_cell.length_a   1.000
_cell.length_b   1.000
_cell.length_c   1.000
_cell.angle_alpha   90.00
_cell.angle_beta   90.00
_cell.angle_gamma   90.00
#
_symmetry.space_group_name_H-M   'P 1'
#
loop_
_entity.id
_entity.type
_entity.pdbx_description
1 polymer ?
#
loop_
_entity_poly.entity_id
_entity_poly.type
_entity_poly.pdbx_seq_one_letter_code
_entity_poly.pdbx_strand_id
1 'polypeptide(L)'
;MRIGLILTLFAVACLWLACNEETPFTARNPVLPGFHPDPSICRVGDDYYLVHSTFEYFPGIPVYHSRDLIHWRLIGHVLTRRSQLNLDGVRASGGIYAPTIRYHERTFYVVSTCVDCGGNFYVTAKDPAGPWSDPVWLDKEGIDPSLFFDVDGSVYYCRQEGGRHGYIVQRTLNLKTGRLEGEPRKLWEGTGGIWPEGPHLYRIGATYYLMISEGGTSYEHCVTMARSDSPWGPFQPHPKNPILTHRALPEHPIQATGHADLVETPDGWWLVCLGIRPQGGRFHHIGRETFLARVAFDQEGWAEVGTNGTIDSIFAPPRLRPHAWKSLPARVDFEEPTLDLRWNFVRNPDSANYSLAARPGFLRLYGAATRLTDRASPTFVGMRQTDFACRVTSRLEFDPKADNEEAGLVVRQTDKYHYEIFVTRRAGKREVGFRRVVDNETLEPIVFEEIPAGPVTLQIEAEPLLYRFSCVLHNGKKIVLGEGVTRDLSVERIGFKDGMCFTGAYVGLYATGNGKACSAPADFDWFEYQGFDQKN
;
A
#
# COMPACT_ATOMS: atom_id res chain seq x y z
N MET A 1 -40.14 -76.88 -43.65
CA MET A 1 -39.09 -75.89 -44.00
C MET A 1 -39.47 -74.57 -43.40
N ARG A 2 -38.90 -74.16 -42.29
CA ARG A 2 -39.07 -72.82 -41.69
C ARG A 2 -37.70 -72.17 -41.63
N ILE A 3 -37.57 -71.08 -42.37
CA ILE A 3 -36.36 -70.25 -42.45
C ILE A 3 -36.48 -69.22 -41.31
N GLY A 4 -35.54 -69.28 -40.35
CA GLY A 4 -35.46 -68.30 -39.29
C GLY A 4 -34.59 -67.13 -39.73
N LEU A 5 -35.12 -65.91 -39.62
CA LEU A 5 -34.45 -64.65 -39.86
C LEU A 5 -33.80 -64.13 -38.57
N ILE A 6 -32.50 -64.08 -38.55
CA ILE A 6 -31.73 -63.51 -37.44
C ILE A 6 -31.55 -62.02 -37.70
N LEU A 7 -32.18 -61.15 -36.89
CA LEU A 7 -31.97 -59.71 -36.90
C LEU A 7 -30.80 -59.40 -35.93
N THR A 8 -29.70 -58.89 -36.47
CA THR A 8 -28.55 -58.39 -35.71
C THR A 8 -28.77 -56.90 -35.41
N LEU A 9 -29.08 -56.52 -34.18
CA LEU A 9 -29.11 -55.14 -33.74
C LEU A 9 -27.65 -54.62 -33.53
N PHE A 10 -27.25 -53.67 -34.35
CA PHE A 10 -26.09 -52.83 -34.08
C PHE A 10 -26.49 -51.68 -33.15
N ALA A 11 -26.04 -51.75 -31.90
CA ALA A 11 -26.12 -50.62 -30.95
C ALA A 11 -24.95 -49.67 -31.22
N VAL A 12 -25.20 -48.52 -31.81
CA VAL A 12 -24.27 -47.42 -31.96
C VAL A 12 -24.24 -46.67 -30.61
N ALA A 13 -23.25 -46.94 -29.81
CA ALA A 13 -22.97 -46.17 -28.60
C ALA A 13 -22.33 -44.83 -29.03
N CYS A 14 -23.14 -43.75 -29.09
CA CYS A 14 -22.60 -42.39 -29.15
C CYS A 14 -21.96 -42.04 -27.79
N LEU A 15 -20.63 -42.16 -27.71
CA LEU A 15 -19.87 -41.53 -26.64
C LEU A 15 -19.96 -40.02 -26.82
N TRP A 16 -20.81 -39.37 -26.02
CA TRP A 16 -20.72 -37.93 -25.77
C TRP A 16 -19.45 -37.69 -24.96
N LEU A 17 -18.36 -37.27 -25.60
CA LEU A 17 -17.26 -36.58 -24.95
C LEU A 17 -17.83 -35.23 -24.48
N ALA A 18 -18.29 -35.17 -23.22
CA ALA A 18 -18.49 -33.90 -22.55
C ALA A 18 -17.08 -33.27 -22.43
N CYS A 19 -16.75 -32.36 -23.34
CA CYS A 19 -15.73 -31.35 -23.08
C CYS A 19 -16.27 -30.57 -21.86
N ASN A 20 -15.76 -30.88 -20.68
CA ASN A 20 -15.80 -29.91 -19.61
C ASN A 20 -14.94 -28.73 -20.12
N GLU A 21 -15.57 -27.69 -20.65
CA GLU A 21 -14.96 -26.39 -20.75
C GLU A 21 -14.68 -25.97 -19.30
N GLU A 22 -13.48 -26.23 -18.82
CA GLU A 22 -13.00 -25.61 -17.59
C GLU A 22 -13.16 -24.10 -17.82
N THR A 23 -14.02 -23.47 -17.04
CA THR A 23 -14.14 -22.02 -17.04
C THR A 23 -12.73 -21.47 -16.81
N PRO A 24 -12.20 -20.64 -17.72
CA PRO A 24 -10.82 -20.17 -17.61
C PRO A 24 -10.65 -19.48 -16.26
N PHE A 25 -9.64 -19.90 -15.53
CA PHE A 25 -9.28 -19.27 -14.25
C PHE A 25 -9.04 -17.78 -14.50
N THR A 26 -9.75 -16.92 -13.79
CA THR A 26 -9.60 -15.47 -13.88
C THR A 26 -9.13 -14.91 -12.54
N ALA A 27 -8.31 -13.87 -12.61
CA ALA A 27 -7.87 -13.10 -11.46
C ALA A 27 -8.52 -11.71 -11.46
N ARG A 28 -8.49 -11.07 -10.30
CA ARG A 28 -9.05 -9.73 -10.09
C ARG A 28 -7.96 -8.72 -9.75
N ASN A 29 -8.11 -7.53 -10.27
CA ASN A 29 -7.38 -6.34 -9.86
C ASN A 29 -8.20 -5.52 -8.85
N PRO A 30 -7.54 -4.87 -7.85
CA PRO A 30 -6.10 -4.87 -7.58
C PRO A 30 -5.61 -6.21 -6.98
N VAL A 31 -4.34 -6.55 -7.24
CA VAL A 31 -3.69 -7.73 -6.61
C VAL A 31 -3.25 -7.46 -5.17
N LEU A 32 -3.07 -6.18 -4.80
CA LEU A 32 -2.92 -5.73 -3.41
C LEU A 32 -3.87 -4.54 -3.18
N PRO A 33 -5.05 -4.78 -2.58
CA PRO A 33 -6.03 -3.73 -2.32
C PRO A 33 -5.64 -2.86 -1.13
N GLY A 34 -6.14 -1.61 -1.12
CA GLY A 34 -5.84 -0.60 -0.11
C GLY A 34 -4.51 0.12 -0.37
N PHE A 35 -3.96 0.76 0.64
CA PHE A 35 -2.78 1.60 0.53
C PHE A 35 -1.50 0.80 0.24
N HIS A 36 -1.27 0.50 -1.04
CA HIS A 36 -0.09 -0.17 -1.59
C HIS A 36 0.40 0.56 -2.86
N PRO A 37 0.86 1.82 -2.74
CA PRO A 37 1.25 2.64 -3.88
C PRO A 37 2.69 2.37 -4.35
N ASP A 38 3.02 2.86 -5.54
CA ASP A 38 4.38 2.94 -6.07
C ASP A 38 5.10 1.57 -6.01
N PRO A 39 4.50 0.50 -6.56
CA PRO A 39 5.05 -0.84 -6.43
C PRO A 39 6.31 -1.02 -7.26
N SER A 40 7.31 -1.69 -6.68
CA SER A 40 8.45 -2.21 -7.43
C SER A 40 8.62 -3.70 -7.15
N ILE A 41 9.07 -4.46 -8.16
CA ILE A 41 9.08 -5.92 -8.15
C ILE A 41 10.41 -6.47 -8.64
N CYS A 42 10.86 -7.58 -8.04
CA CYS A 42 11.95 -8.41 -8.59
C CYS A 42 11.62 -9.90 -8.50
N ARG A 43 12.29 -10.69 -9.34
CA ARG A 43 12.17 -12.15 -9.38
C ARG A 43 13.46 -12.82 -8.94
N VAL A 44 13.34 -13.89 -8.15
CA VAL A 44 14.45 -14.76 -7.77
C VAL A 44 14.01 -16.22 -7.92
N GLY A 45 14.41 -16.86 -9.02
CA GLY A 45 13.91 -18.20 -9.35
C GLY A 45 12.41 -18.20 -9.63
N ASP A 46 11.64 -18.93 -8.81
CA ASP A 46 10.18 -19.01 -8.90
C ASP A 46 9.47 -18.06 -7.92
N ASP A 47 10.23 -17.26 -7.18
CA ASP A 47 9.72 -16.35 -6.17
C ASP A 47 9.74 -14.90 -6.66
N TYR A 48 8.69 -14.15 -6.35
CA TYR A 48 8.53 -12.73 -6.67
C TYR A 48 8.44 -11.92 -5.39
N TYR A 49 9.16 -10.80 -5.35
CA TYR A 49 9.18 -9.89 -4.20
C TYR A 49 8.78 -8.50 -4.63
N LEU A 50 7.85 -7.91 -3.89
CA LEU A 50 7.28 -6.60 -4.16
C LEU A 50 7.42 -5.71 -2.93
N VAL A 51 7.75 -4.45 -3.17
CA VAL A 51 7.84 -3.38 -2.17
C VAL A 51 7.00 -2.19 -2.61
N HIS A 52 6.61 -1.32 -1.66
CA HIS A 52 5.90 -0.07 -1.97
C HIS A 52 6.16 1.03 -0.92
N SER A 53 5.78 2.27 -1.24
CA SER A 53 5.92 3.43 -0.36
C SER A 53 5.13 3.29 0.93
N THR A 54 5.58 3.96 1.99
CA THR A 54 4.87 4.01 3.27
C THR A 54 4.76 5.41 3.86
N PHE A 55 5.43 6.38 3.28
CA PHE A 55 5.45 7.78 3.71
C PHE A 55 5.76 7.93 5.21
N GLU A 56 4.86 8.49 6.00
CA GLU A 56 5.04 8.65 7.45
C GLU A 56 4.80 7.38 8.27
N TYR A 57 4.36 6.27 7.67
CA TYR A 57 4.07 5.04 8.41
C TYR A 57 5.30 4.16 8.64
N PHE A 58 5.37 3.60 9.85
CA PHE A 58 6.44 2.72 10.32
C PHE A 58 5.86 1.40 10.89
N PRO A 59 6.50 0.22 10.68
CA PRO A 59 7.71 -0.03 9.90
C PRO A 59 7.54 0.35 8.44
N GLY A 60 8.66 0.78 7.80
CA GLY A 60 8.65 1.29 6.43
C GLY A 60 9.02 0.24 5.39
N ILE A 61 8.49 0.41 4.20
CA ILE A 61 8.73 -0.40 3.01
C ILE A 61 8.43 -1.89 3.30
N PRO A 62 7.17 -2.31 3.29
CA PRO A 62 6.82 -3.73 3.43
C PRO A 62 7.32 -4.53 2.25
N VAL A 63 7.69 -5.78 2.51
CA VAL A 63 8.13 -6.74 1.51
C VAL A 63 7.08 -7.83 1.39
N TYR A 64 6.48 -7.92 0.22
CA TYR A 64 5.53 -8.96 -0.14
C TYR A 64 6.20 -10.04 -0.97
N HIS A 65 5.76 -11.27 -0.79
CA HIS A 65 6.22 -12.46 -1.50
C HIS A 65 5.05 -13.14 -2.21
N SER A 66 5.26 -13.50 -3.48
CA SER A 66 4.34 -14.31 -4.30
C SER A 66 5.10 -15.35 -5.10
N ARG A 67 4.39 -16.38 -5.58
CA ARG A 67 4.86 -17.37 -6.56
C ARG A 67 4.03 -17.38 -7.83
N ASP A 68 2.97 -16.60 -7.87
CA ASP A 68 2.03 -16.58 -8.99
C ASP A 68 1.60 -15.15 -9.40
N LEU A 69 2.14 -14.11 -8.77
CA LEU A 69 1.83 -12.70 -8.93
C LEU A 69 0.40 -12.28 -8.52
N ILE A 70 -0.44 -13.23 -8.08
CA ILE A 70 -1.82 -13.00 -7.67
C ILE A 70 -1.95 -13.04 -6.14
N HIS A 71 -1.37 -14.06 -5.53
CA HIS A 71 -1.46 -14.27 -4.10
C HIS A 71 -0.18 -13.77 -3.43
N TRP A 72 -0.32 -12.70 -2.65
CA TRP A 72 0.78 -12.02 -1.98
C TRP A 72 0.74 -12.23 -0.47
N ARG A 73 1.88 -12.47 0.14
CA ARG A 73 2.06 -12.56 1.59
C ARG A 73 3.09 -11.54 2.05
N LEU A 74 2.73 -10.73 3.03
CA LEU A 74 3.67 -9.86 3.74
C LEU A 74 4.66 -10.72 4.55
N ILE A 75 5.96 -10.56 4.29
CA ILE A 75 7.02 -11.36 4.91
C ILE A 75 7.95 -10.56 5.83
N GLY A 76 7.91 -9.24 5.76
CA GLY A 76 8.76 -8.35 6.55
C GLY A 76 8.66 -6.90 6.11
N HIS A 77 9.51 -6.08 6.70
CA HIS A 77 9.68 -4.68 6.32
C HIS A 77 11.18 -4.36 6.20
N VAL A 78 11.50 -3.47 5.29
CA VAL A 78 12.88 -3.04 5.05
C VAL A 78 13.41 -2.16 6.19
N LEU A 79 12.58 -1.24 6.66
CA LEU A 79 12.93 -0.26 7.70
C LEU A 79 12.17 -0.58 8.99
N THR A 80 12.85 -1.21 9.93
CA THR A 80 12.27 -1.70 11.19
C THR A 80 12.88 -1.06 12.44
N ARG A 81 13.91 -0.24 12.29
CA ARG A 81 14.65 0.38 13.39
C ARG A 81 14.71 1.90 13.23
N ARG A 82 14.48 2.64 14.30
CA ARG A 82 14.64 4.10 14.32
C ARG A 82 16.08 4.53 13.93
N SER A 83 17.07 3.69 14.22
CA SER A 83 18.47 3.93 13.80
C SER A 83 18.66 3.89 12.29
N GLN A 84 17.81 3.15 11.55
CA GLN A 84 17.84 3.17 10.08
C GLN A 84 17.24 4.47 9.55
N LEU A 85 16.11 4.91 10.12
CA LEU A 85 15.41 6.10 9.65
C LEU A 85 14.62 6.76 10.77
N ASN A 86 14.89 8.04 10.99
CA ASN A 86 14.14 8.86 11.93
C ASN A 86 13.03 9.64 11.21
N LEU A 87 11.78 9.29 11.52
CA LEU A 87 10.56 9.93 10.98
C LEU A 87 9.97 11.00 11.91
N ASP A 88 10.63 11.37 13.02
CA ASP A 88 10.10 12.37 13.93
C ASP A 88 9.85 13.70 13.22
N GLY A 89 8.65 14.26 13.41
CA GLY A 89 8.28 15.53 12.81
C GLY A 89 8.14 15.52 11.28
N VAL A 90 8.24 14.38 10.62
CA VAL A 90 7.92 14.25 9.19
C VAL A 90 6.45 14.59 8.97
N ARG A 91 6.16 15.42 7.97
CA ARG A 91 4.76 15.77 7.63
C ARG A 91 3.98 14.55 7.13
N ALA A 92 2.66 14.62 7.22
CA ALA A 92 1.80 13.65 6.53
C ALA A 92 2.14 13.61 5.04
N SER A 93 2.23 12.40 4.48
CA SER A 93 2.68 12.17 3.10
C SER A 93 4.11 12.65 2.79
N GLY A 94 4.91 12.95 3.81
CA GLY A 94 6.38 13.04 3.73
C GLY A 94 7.00 11.66 4.02
N GLY A 95 8.30 11.60 4.29
CA GLY A 95 8.97 10.36 4.68
C GLY A 95 9.32 9.45 3.51
N ILE A 96 8.90 8.20 3.54
CA ILE A 96 9.40 7.11 2.69
C ILE A 96 8.61 7.04 1.39
N TYR A 97 9.19 7.58 0.32
CA TYR A 97 8.64 7.60 -1.04
C TYR A 97 8.93 6.30 -1.78
N ALA A 98 8.71 6.30 -3.11
CA ALA A 98 8.81 5.12 -3.95
C ALA A 98 10.12 4.34 -3.77
N PRO A 99 10.04 3.07 -3.35
CA PRO A 99 11.18 2.18 -3.31
C PRO A 99 11.33 1.43 -4.63
N THR A 100 12.58 1.10 -5.00
CA THR A 100 12.86 0.10 -6.02
C THR A 100 13.58 -1.09 -5.38
N ILE A 101 13.08 -2.32 -5.63
CA ILE A 101 13.73 -3.56 -5.21
C ILE A 101 14.44 -4.21 -6.39
N ARG A 102 15.68 -4.67 -6.19
CA ARG A 102 16.44 -5.46 -7.17
C ARG A 102 17.21 -6.59 -6.46
N TYR A 103 17.50 -7.64 -7.20
CA TYR A 103 18.30 -8.77 -6.71
C TYR A 103 19.52 -8.96 -7.62
N HIS A 104 20.71 -8.90 -7.03
CA HIS A 104 21.96 -9.07 -7.74
C HIS A 104 22.99 -9.78 -6.86
N GLU A 105 23.71 -10.76 -7.41
CA GLU A 105 24.77 -11.51 -6.71
C GLU A 105 24.37 -12.00 -5.31
N ARG A 106 23.20 -12.65 -5.23
CA ARG A 106 22.64 -13.22 -4.00
C ARG A 106 22.39 -12.17 -2.90
N THR A 107 22.09 -10.93 -3.31
CA THR A 107 21.79 -9.82 -2.41
C THR A 107 20.60 -9.05 -2.94
N PHE A 108 19.65 -8.77 -2.06
CA PHE A 108 18.56 -7.84 -2.32
C PHE A 108 19.05 -6.41 -2.04
N TYR A 109 18.67 -5.50 -2.90
CA TYR A 109 18.88 -4.06 -2.80
C TYR A 109 17.52 -3.38 -2.81
N VAL A 110 17.29 -2.48 -1.86
CA VAL A 110 16.15 -1.56 -1.90
C VAL A 110 16.70 -0.15 -1.85
N VAL A 111 16.35 0.65 -2.85
CA VAL A 111 16.69 2.08 -2.91
C VAL A 111 15.40 2.88 -2.81
N SER A 112 15.40 4.00 -2.08
CA SER A 112 14.24 4.87 -1.87
C SER A 112 14.67 6.29 -1.51
N THR A 113 13.70 7.20 -1.45
CA THR A 113 13.90 8.57 -0.96
C THR A 113 13.20 8.73 0.38
N CYS A 114 13.87 9.32 1.36
CA CYS A 114 13.19 9.87 2.53
C CYS A 114 13.04 11.39 2.38
N VAL A 115 11.87 11.81 1.99
CA VAL A 115 11.52 13.24 1.91
C VAL A 115 11.32 13.77 3.32
N ASP A 116 11.91 14.92 3.62
CA ASP A 116 11.98 15.56 4.95
C ASP A 116 12.90 14.83 5.96
N CYS A 117 13.62 13.76 5.59
CA CYS A 117 14.43 13.02 6.56
C CYS A 117 15.78 12.46 6.05
N GLY A 118 16.30 12.90 4.91
CA GLY A 118 17.67 12.53 4.54
C GLY A 118 17.97 12.47 3.05
N GLY A 119 16.99 12.30 2.18
CA GLY A 119 17.16 12.16 0.73
C GLY A 119 17.22 10.69 0.27
N ASN A 120 18.00 10.43 -0.76
CA ASN A 120 18.07 9.11 -1.39
C ASN A 120 19.05 8.20 -0.66
N PHE A 121 18.67 6.94 -0.49
CA PHE A 121 19.48 5.92 0.20
C PHE A 121 19.21 4.54 -0.37
N TYR A 122 20.13 3.61 -0.13
CA TYR A 122 19.82 2.18 -0.32
C TYR A 122 20.19 1.36 0.92
N VAL A 123 19.55 0.20 1.03
CA VAL A 123 19.79 -0.83 2.02
C VAL A 123 19.88 -2.19 1.35
N THR A 124 20.51 -3.15 2.01
CA THR A 124 20.73 -4.50 1.47
C THR A 124 20.33 -5.58 2.46
N ALA A 125 19.93 -6.76 1.92
CA ALA A 125 19.71 -7.96 2.70
C ALA A 125 20.05 -9.22 1.91
N LYS A 126 20.38 -10.30 2.60
CA LYS A 126 20.51 -11.65 2.00
C LYS A 126 19.18 -12.39 1.99
N ASP A 127 18.34 -12.13 2.98
CA ASP A 127 16.96 -12.62 3.10
C ASP A 127 16.01 -11.45 2.88
N PRO A 128 15.02 -11.55 1.98
CA PRO A 128 14.07 -10.48 1.73
C PRO A 128 13.17 -10.16 2.94
N ALA A 129 12.99 -11.12 3.87
CA ALA A 129 12.31 -10.86 5.14
C ALA A 129 13.16 -10.04 6.13
N GLY A 130 14.47 -9.86 5.85
CA GLY A 130 15.42 -9.15 6.68
C GLY A 130 16.30 -10.07 7.54
N PRO A 131 17.15 -9.53 8.43
CA PRO A 131 17.27 -8.08 8.70
C PRO A 131 17.96 -7.33 7.55
N TRP A 132 17.50 -6.12 7.29
CA TRP A 132 18.09 -5.22 6.32
C TRP A 132 19.20 -4.37 6.95
N SER A 133 20.19 -3.98 6.16
CA SER A 133 21.31 -3.15 6.58
C SER A 133 20.86 -1.76 7.07
N ASP A 134 21.76 -1.02 7.69
CA ASP A 134 21.58 0.41 7.83
C ASP A 134 21.70 1.11 6.47
N PRO A 135 21.08 2.29 6.29
CA PRO A 135 21.09 3.01 5.03
C PRO A 135 22.48 3.49 4.60
N VAL A 136 22.79 3.30 3.33
CA VAL A 136 23.87 3.99 2.64
C VAL A 136 23.26 5.19 1.92
N TRP A 137 23.52 6.39 2.39
CA TRP A 137 23.02 7.64 1.83
C TRP A 137 23.75 7.99 0.53
N LEU A 138 22.99 8.38 -0.50
CA LEU A 138 23.49 8.69 -1.84
C LEU A 138 23.55 10.20 -2.07
N ASP A 139 22.43 10.80 -2.43
CA ASP A 139 22.26 12.23 -2.66
C ASP A 139 20.94 12.74 -2.06
N LYS A 140 20.70 14.07 -2.16
CA LYS A 140 19.50 14.70 -1.57
C LYS A 140 18.54 15.26 -2.61
N GLU A 141 18.95 15.25 -3.86
CA GLU A 141 18.20 15.81 -4.97
C GLU A 141 17.24 14.77 -5.52
N GLY A 142 16.07 15.25 -5.98
CA GLY A 142 15.07 14.44 -6.67
C GLY A 142 14.43 13.37 -5.81
N ILE A 143 13.68 12.49 -6.48
CA ILE A 143 12.92 11.40 -5.87
C ILE A 143 12.95 10.15 -6.76
N ASP A 144 12.35 9.07 -6.28
CA ASP A 144 12.09 7.82 -6.98
C ASP A 144 13.35 7.19 -7.59
N PRO A 145 14.36 6.92 -6.76
CA PRO A 145 15.58 6.31 -7.25
C PRO A 145 15.38 4.87 -7.65
N SER A 146 16.05 4.44 -8.72
CA SER A 146 16.13 3.03 -9.12
C SER A 146 17.57 2.59 -9.35
N LEU A 147 17.78 1.27 -9.26
CA LEU A 147 19.05 0.63 -9.59
C LEU A 147 18.86 -0.31 -10.78
N PHE A 148 19.82 -0.28 -11.70
CA PHE A 148 19.94 -1.25 -12.78
C PHE A 148 21.34 -1.86 -12.77
N PHE A 149 21.41 -3.19 -12.73
CA PHE A 149 22.63 -3.98 -12.77
C PHE A 149 22.85 -4.51 -14.17
N ASP A 150 23.84 -4.01 -14.88
CA ASP A 150 24.14 -4.43 -16.25
C ASP A 150 25.06 -5.65 -16.29
N VAL A 151 25.08 -6.32 -17.43
CA VAL A 151 25.85 -7.55 -17.66
C VAL A 151 27.36 -7.31 -17.68
N ASP A 152 27.82 -6.07 -17.91
CA ASP A 152 29.24 -5.68 -17.85
C ASP A 152 29.73 -5.41 -16.42
N GLY A 153 28.85 -5.53 -15.42
CA GLY A 153 29.13 -5.28 -14.02
C GLY A 153 28.90 -3.82 -13.60
N SER A 154 28.50 -2.95 -14.51
CA SER A 154 28.12 -1.58 -14.19
C SER A 154 26.81 -1.55 -13.41
N VAL A 155 26.72 -0.65 -12.43
CA VAL A 155 25.48 -0.39 -11.70
C VAL A 155 25.05 1.05 -11.96
N TYR A 156 23.87 1.20 -12.53
CA TYR A 156 23.28 2.50 -12.86
C TYR A 156 22.27 2.89 -11.79
N TYR A 157 22.35 4.13 -11.37
CA TYR A 157 21.42 4.80 -10.45
C TYR A 157 20.69 5.88 -11.23
N CYS A 158 19.37 5.72 -11.35
CA CYS A 158 18.48 6.70 -11.99
C CYS A 158 17.59 7.34 -10.94
N ARG A 159 17.19 8.59 -11.14
CA ARG A 159 16.17 9.30 -10.36
C ARG A 159 15.54 10.46 -11.12
N GLN A 160 14.42 10.92 -10.64
CA GLN A 160 13.78 12.16 -11.09
C GLN A 160 14.58 13.39 -10.59
N GLU A 161 14.65 14.44 -11.40
CA GLU A 161 15.20 15.74 -11.03
C GLU A 161 14.38 16.87 -11.66
N GLY A 162 14.36 18.06 -11.04
CA GLY A 162 13.74 19.28 -11.59
C GLY A 162 12.23 19.41 -11.32
N GLY A 163 11.62 18.54 -10.51
CA GLY A 163 10.23 18.67 -10.05
C GLY A 163 9.20 18.61 -11.18
N ARG A 164 8.23 19.55 -11.21
CA ARG A 164 7.06 19.52 -12.11
C ARG A 164 7.39 19.41 -13.60
N HIS A 165 8.41 20.07 -14.07
CA HIS A 165 8.90 20.04 -15.46
C HIS A 165 10.31 19.46 -15.50
N GLY A 166 10.50 18.40 -14.73
CA GLY A 166 11.76 17.73 -14.53
C GLY A 166 12.14 16.77 -15.65
N TYR A 167 13.07 15.94 -15.35
CA TYR A 167 13.65 14.93 -16.24
C TYR A 167 14.28 13.80 -15.42
N ILE A 168 14.63 12.72 -16.08
CA ILE A 168 15.36 11.61 -15.47
C ILE A 168 16.85 11.83 -15.66
N VAL A 169 17.59 11.65 -14.55
CA VAL A 169 19.07 11.65 -14.56
C VAL A 169 19.61 10.28 -14.18
N GLN A 170 20.84 10.01 -14.61
CA GLN A 170 21.56 8.78 -14.30
C GLN A 170 23.00 9.08 -13.88
N ARG A 171 23.49 8.25 -12.96
CA ARG A 171 24.92 8.15 -12.56
C ARG A 171 25.30 6.69 -12.42
N THR A 172 26.58 6.39 -12.30
CA THR A 172 27.03 5.06 -11.87
C THR A 172 27.12 5.00 -10.35
N LEU A 173 26.84 3.84 -9.78
CA LEU A 173 26.97 3.56 -8.36
C LEU A 173 28.10 2.55 -8.13
N ASN A 174 29.12 2.94 -7.40
CA ASN A 174 30.16 2.03 -6.95
C ASN A 174 29.72 1.30 -5.67
N LEU A 175 29.29 0.05 -5.79
CA LEU A 175 28.79 -0.75 -4.66
C LEU A 175 29.85 -1.01 -3.57
N LYS A 176 31.14 -1.02 -3.91
CA LYS A 176 32.22 -1.26 -2.93
C LYS A 176 32.39 -0.08 -1.99
N THR A 177 32.19 1.14 -2.50
CA THR A 177 32.35 2.37 -1.72
C THR A 177 31.03 2.97 -1.26
N GLY A 178 29.88 2.53 -1.84
CA GLY A 178 28.56 3.11 -1.62
C GLY A 178 28.42 4.52 -2.20
N ARG A 179 29.25 4.92 -3.19
CA ARG A 179 29.28 6.28 -3.73
C ARG A 179 28.84 6.35 -5.18
N LEU A 180 28.11 7.40 -5.48
CA LEU A 180 27.79 7.77 -6.86
C LEU A 180 29.06 8.36 -7.53
N GLU A 181 29.29 7.96 -8.79
CA GLU A 181 30.44 8.40 -9.60
C GLU A 181 29.97 9.21 -10.81
N GLY A 182 30.81 10.18 -11.22
CA GLY A 182 30.51 11.09 -12.32
C GLY A 182 29.42 12.12 -11.99
N GLU A 183 29.21 13.07 -12.90
CA GLU A 183 28.13 14.05 -12.81
C GLU A 183 26.80 13.46 -13.25
N PRO A 184 25.64 13.93 -12.72
CA PRO A 184 24.34 13.52 -13.19
C PRO A 184 24.16 13.81 -14.68
N ARG A 185 23.82 12.78 -15.46
CA ARG A 185 23.57 12.91 -16.89
C ARG A 185 22.08 12.80 -17.15
N LYS A 186 21.47 13.81 -17.80
CA LYS A 186 20.09 13.76 -18.25
C LYS A 186 19.92 12.65 -19.29
N LEU A 187 18.95 11.75 -19.05
CA LEU A 187 18.57 10.67 -19.96
C LEU A 187 17.38 11.05 -20.83
N TRP A 188 16.30 11.51 -20.19
CA TRP A 188 15.03 11.75 -20.86
C TRP A 188 14.14 12.67 -20.02
N GLU A 189 13.31 13.48 -20.69
CA GLU A 189 12.35 14.38 -20.07
C GLU A 189 10.89 13.91 -20.24
N GLY A 190 10.71 12.68 -20.74
CA GLY A 190 9.39 12.14 -21.03
C GLY A 190 8.82 12.66 -22.33
N THR A 191 7.49 12.66 -22.42
CA THR A 191 6.72 13.07 -23.60
C THR A 191 6.14 14.48 -23.48
N GLY A 192 6.53 15.22 -22.45
CA GLY A 192 6.05 16.57 -22.16
C GLY A 192 4.95 16.64 -21.11
N GLY A 193 4.64 15.51 -20.45
CA GLY A 193 3.79 15.49 -19.25
C GLY A 193 4.48 16.16 -18.05
N ILE A 194 3.69 16.53 -17.06
CA ILE A 194 4.23 17.03 -15.78
C ILE A 194 4.71 15.86 -14.93
N TRP A 195 5.66 16.12 -14.00
CA TRP A 195 6.18 15.16 -13.05
C TRP A 195 6.66 13.85 -13.71
N PRO A 196 7.68 13.91 -14.62
CA PRO A 196 8.34 12.69 -15.07
C PRO A 196 9.05 12.05 -13.87
N GLU A 197 8.62 10.86 -13.44
CA GLU A 197 9.02 10.21 -12.19
C GLU A 197 9.07 8.68 -12.32
N GLY A 198 9.47 7.96 -11.27
CA GLY A 198 9.49 6.50 -11.22
C GLY A 198 10.32 5.83 -12.31
N PRO A 199 11.58 6.25 -12.57
CA PRO A 199 12.36 5.70 -13.68
C PRO A 199 12.81 4.27 -13.40
N HIS A 200 12.61 3.38 -14.37
CA HIS A 200 13.20 2.04 -14.38
C HIS A 200 13.90 1.78 -15.70
N LEU A 201 15.19 1.40 -15.62
CA LEU A 201 15.98 0.97 -16.77
C LEU A 201 15.98 -0.56 -16.85
N TYR A 202 15.76 -1.09 -18.06
CA TYR A 202 15.79 -2.53 -18.36
C TYR A 202 16.69 -2.79 -19.56
N ARG A 203 17.21 -4.01 -19.66
CA ARG A 203 17.84 -4.52 -20.86
C ARG A 203 17.12 -5.78 -21.31
N ILE A 204 16.54 -5.74 -22.50
CA ILE A 204 15.83 -6.87 -23.11
C ILE A 204 16.53 -7.18 -24.44
N GLY A 205 17.22 -8.32 -24.49
CA GLY A 205 18.13 -8.62 -25.57
C GLY A 205 19.31 -7.64 -25.61
N ALA A 206 19.47 -6.91 -26.71
CA ALA A 206 20.50 -5.89 -26.87
C ALA A 206 20.00 -4.46 -26.60
N THR A 207 18.70 -4.28 -26.41
CA THR A 207 18.04 -2.97 -26.32
C THR A 207 17.81 -2.56 -24.86
N TYR A 208 18.12 -1.31 -24.53
CA TYR A 208 17.79 -0.70 -23.26
C TYR A 208 16.46 0.03 -23.34
N TYR A 209 15.61 -0.18 -22.34
CA TYR A 209 14.31 0.46 -22.21
C TYR A 209 14.29 1.30 -20.95
N LEU A 210 13.89 2.56 -21.08
CA LEU A 210 13.63 3.45 -19.95
C LEU A 210 12.12 3.65 -19.83
N MET A 211 11.54 3.18 -18.75
CA MET A 211 10.13 3.36 -18.41
C MET A 211 10.02 4.39 -17.30
N ILE A 212 9.06 5.32 -17.42
CA ILE A 212 8.78 6.38 -16.44
C ILE A 212 7.29 6.60 -16.32
N SER A 213 6.88 7.35 -15.31
CA SER A 213 5.52 7.86 -15.19
C SER A 213 5.48 9.36 -15.41
N GLU A 214 4.36 9.86 -15.92
CA GLU A 214 4.07 11.28 -16.16
C GLU A 214 2.64 11.60 -15.75
N GLY A 215 2.30 12.90 -15.62
CA GLY A 215 0.97 13.36 -15.26
C GLY A 215 0.78 13.61 -13.75
N GLY A 216 1.73 13.18 -12.93
CA GLY A 216 1.61 13.16 -11.47
C GLY A 216 0.56 12.16 -11.00
N THR A 217 0.60 11.79 -9.72
CA THR A 217 -0.28 10.75 -9.14
C THR A 217 -1.75 11.22 -9.00
N SER A 218 -2.38 11.52 -10.14
CA SER A 218 -3.75 12.00 -10.28
C SER A 218 -4.41 11.36 -11.51
N TYR A 219 -5.57 11.85 -11.92
CA TYR A 219 -6.32 11.31 -13.07
C TYR A 219 -5.62 11.45 -14.44
N GLU A 220 -4.57 12.29 -14.53
CA GLU A 220 -3.73 12.42 -15.72
C GLU A 220 -2.53 11.45 -15.73
N HIS A 221 -2.38 10.64 -14.67
CA HIS A 221 -1.26 9.73 -14.52
C HIS A 221 -1.16 8.73 -15.66
N CYS A 222 0.06 8.45 -16.09
CA CYS A 222 0.32 7.51 -17.17
C CYS A 222 1.73 6.92 -17.07
N VAL A 223 1.96 5.85 -17.81
CA VAL A 223 3.29 5.25 -18.01
C VAL A 223 3.74 5.52 -19.43
N THR A 224 4.97 6.01 -19.58
CA THR A 224 5.63 6.23 -20.87
C THR A 224 6.94 5.44 -20.93
N MET A 225 7.37 5.11 -22.14
CA MET A 225 8.57 4.31 -22.38
C MET A 225 9.38 4.87 -23.55
N ALA A 226 10.70 4.72 -23.45
CA ALA A 226 11.63 4.99 -24.54
C ALA A 226 12.69 3.89 -24.59
N ARG A 227 13.38 3.72 -25.72
CA ARG A 227 14.44 2.72 -25.90
C ARG A 227 15.71 3.29 -26.51
N SER A 228 16.84 2.60 -26.31
CA SER A 228 18.17 2.97 -26.81
C SER A 228 19.05 1.75 -26.99
N ASP A 229 20.09 1.86 -27.80
CA ASP A 229 21.17 0.86 -27.90
C ASP A 229 22.24 1.03 -26.81
N SER A 230 22.11 2.06 -25.97
CA SER A 230 23.02 2.38 -24.87
C SER A 230 22.26 2.71 -23.59
N PRO A 231 22.76 2.30 -22.39
CA PRO A 231 22.17 2.69 -21.12
C PRO A 231 22.20 4.20 -20.86
N TRP A 232 22.99 4.93 -21.64
CA TRP A 232 23.14 6.38 -21.57
C TRP A 232 22.34 7.15 -22.62
N GLY A 233 21.52 6.45 -23.44
CA GLY A 233 20.79 7.05 -24.53
C GLY A 233 21.68 7.40 -25.75
N PRO A 234 21.16 8.19 -26.68
CA PRO A 234 19.85 8.86 -26.63
C PRO A 234 18.67 7.88 -26.67
N PHE A 235 17.63 8.18 -25.90
CA PHE A 235 16.42 7.36 -25.82
C PHE A 235 15.38 7.81 -26.87
N GLN A 236 14.93 6.88 -27.70
CA GLN A 236 13.86 7.06 -28.67
C GLN A 236 12.51 6.80 -28.00
N PRO A 237 11.58 7.78 -27.92
CA PRO A 237 10.26 7.56 -27.35
C PRO A 237 9.46 6.48 -28.08
N HIS A 238 8.66 5.72 -27.35
CA HIS A 238 7.69 4.80 -27.91
C HIS A 238 6.68 5.57 -28.78
N PRO A 239 6.39 5.12 -30.04
CA PRO A 239 5.57 5.87 -30.97
C PRO A 239 4.11 6.01 -30.54
N LYS A 240 3.63 5.15 -29.63
CA LYS A 240 2.26 5.15 -29.10
C LYS A 240 2.21 5.53 -27.62
N ASN A 241 3.17 6.33 -27.11
CA ASN A 241 3.09 6.81 -25.74
C ASN A 241 1.81 7.62 -25.47
N PRO A 242 1.22 7.51 -24.28
CA PRO A 242 1.60 6.64 -23.15
C PRO A 242 1.25 5.17 -23.41
N ILE A 243 2.08 4.26 -22.91
CA ILE A 243 1.85 2.81 -23.03
C ILE A 243 0.80 2.29 -22.05
N LEU A 244 0.50 3.04 -20.99
CA LEU A 244 -0.56 2.75 -20.02
C LEU A 244 -1.18 4.05 -19.52
N THR A 245 -2.51 4.20 -19.62
CA THR A 245 -3.26 5.30 -19.00
C THR A 245 -4.77 5.04 -19.04
N HIS A 246 -5.51 5.57 -18.06
CA HIS A 246 -6.98 5.59 -18.05
C HIS A 246 -7.57 7.01 -18.15
N ARG A 247 -6.73 8.05 -18.39
CA ARG A 247 -7.15 9.47 -18.40
C ARG A 247 -8.29 9.77 -19.37
N ALA A 248 -8.40 9.04 -20.48
CA ALA A 248 -9.48 9.18 -21.46
C ALA A 248 -10.72 8.31 -21.16
N LEU A 249 -10.73 7.60 -20.04
CA LEU A 249 -11.77 6.64 -19.65
C LEU A 249 -12.38 7.02 -18.29
N PRO A 250 -13.10 8.15 -18.17
CA PRO A 250 -13.57 8.68 -16.88
C PRO A 250 -14.53 7.74 -16.13
N GLU A 251 -15.23 6.86 -16.85
CA GLU A 251 -16.19 5.88 -16.28
C GLU A 251 -15.53 4.53 -15.96
N HIS A 252 -14.23 4.36 -16.26
CA HIS A 252 -13.55 3.12 -15.93
C HIS A 252 -13.38 3.00 -14.41
N PRO A 253 -13.64 1.82 -13.80
CA PRO A 253 -13.58 1.66 -12.34
C PRO A 253 -12.17 1.81 -11.76
N ILE A 254 -11.14 1.65 -12.58
CA ILE A 254 -9.74 1.88 -12.23
C ILE A 254 -9.30 3.20 -12.86
N GLN A 255 -8.66 4.07 -12.10
CA GLN A 255 -8.21 5.39 -12.53
C GLN A 255 -6.76 5.65 -12.10
N ALA A 256 -6.16 6.74 -12.59
CA ALA A 256 -4.84 7.24 -12.18
C ALA A 256 -3.73 6.19 -12.25
N THR A 257 -3.71 5.37 -13.30
CA THR A 257 -2.71 4.29 -13.46
C THR A 257 -1.35 4.83 -13.84
N GLY A 258 -0.31 4.45 -13.08
CA GLY A 258 1.06 4.89 -13.29
C GLY A 258 2.05 4.23 -12.33
N HIS A 259 3.26 4.77 -12.24
CA HIS A 259 4.34 4.33 -11.36
C HIS A 259 4.56 2.82 -11.42
N ALA A 260 5.01 2.34 -12.58
CA ALA A 260 5.02 0.93 -12.92
C ALA A 260 6.43 0.33 -12.89
N ASP A 261 6.53 -0.97 -12.58
CA ASP A 261 7.76 -1.76 -12.71
C ASP A 261 7.48 -3.08 -13.44
N LEU A 262 8.45 -3.55 -14.25
CA LEU A 262 8.33 -4.75 -15.08
C LEU A 262 8.99 -5.96 -14.41
N VAL A 263 8.40 -7.13 -14.62
CA VAL A 263 9.00 -8.41 -14.23
C VAL A 263 8.85 -9.44 -15.34
N GLU A 264 9.94 -10.17 -15.62
CA GLU A 264 9.93 -11.31 -16.52
C GLU A 264 9.53 -12.59 -15.77
N THR A 265 8.60 -13.33 -16.35
CA THR A 265 8.16 -14.65 -15.86
C THR A 265 8.37 -15.71 -16.93
N PRO A 266 8.27 -17.00 -16.61
CA PRO A 266 8.25 -18.07 -17.63
C PRO A 266 7.10 -17.93 -18.64
N ASP A 267 6.04 -17.20 -18.30
CA ASP A 267 4.88 -16.91 -19.18
C ASP A 267 5.01 -15.58 -19.96
N GLY A 268 6.15 -14.90 -19.86
CA GLY A 268 6.40 -13.60 -20.50
C GLY A 268 6.45 -12.45 -19.50
N TRP A 269 6.28 -11.22 -20.00
CA TRP A 269 6.43 -10.01 -19.21
C TRP A 269 5.13 -9.57 -18.55
N TRP A 270 5.27 -9.10 -17.33
CA TRP A 270 4.17 -8.54 -16.53
C TRP A 270 4.59 -7.20 -15.93
N LEU A 271 3.60 -6.36 -15.69
CA LEU A 271 3.77 -5.01 -15.13
C LEU A 271 2.94 -4.91 -13.85
N VAL A 272 3.57 -4.46 -12.78
CA VAL A 272 2.88 -3.94 -11.60
C VAL A 272 2.82 -2.42 -11.68
N CYS A 273 1.71 -1.81 -11.25
CA CYS A 273 1.59 -0.36 -11.20
C CYS A 273 0.63 0.06 -10.08
N LEU A 274 0.65 1.33 -9.74
CA LEU A 274 -0.41 1.88 -8.91
C LEU A 274 -1.65 2.25 -9.74
N GLY A 275 -2.77 2.33 -9.04
CA GLY A 275 -4.02 2.88 -9.53
C GLY A 275 -4.95 3.17 -8.36
N ILE A 276 -6.13 3.73 -8.63
CA ILE A 276 -7.16 4.00 -7.63
C ILE A 276 -8.51 3.46 -8.10
N ARG A 277 -9.40 3.15 -7.15
CA ARG A 277 -10.80 2.80 -7.40
C ARG A 277 -11.71 3.86 -6.75
N PRO A 278 -12.08 4.95 -7.45
CA PRO A 278 -12.89 6.02 -6.90
C PRO A 278 -14.29 5.54 -6.50
N GLN A 279 -14.86 6.16 -5.49
CA GLN A 279 -16.21 5.90 -4.99
C GLN A 279 -17.01 7.21 -4.95
N GLY A 280 -18.32 7.14 -5.22
CA GLY A 280 -19.20 8.31 -5.15
C GLY A 280 -18.80 9.45 -6.10
N GLY A 281 -18.37 9.12 -7.29
CA GLY A 281 -17.80 10.04 -8.27
C GLY A 281 -16.28 9.89 -8.35
N ARG A 282 -15.54 10.98 -8.19
CA ARG A 282 -14.08 10.98 -8.32
C ARG A 282 -13.36 11.12 -6.96
N PHE A 283 -13.74 10.30 -5.97
CA PHE A 283 -13.17 10.35 -4.62
C PHE A 283 -12.57 9.00 -4.25
N HIS A 284 -11.30 8.96 -3.83
CA HIS A 284 -10.70 7.74 -3.31
C HIS A 284 -10.14 7.98 -1.89
N HIS A 285 -10.34 7.00 -0.99
CA HIS A 285 -9.96 7.11 0.42
C HIS A 285 -9.13 5.94 0.93
N ILE A 286 -9.23 4.74 0.33
CA ILE A 286 -8.42 3.59 0.78
C ILE A 286 -6.97 3.63 0.26
N GLY A 287 -6.63 4.62 -0.57
CA GLY A 287 -5.29 4.84 -1.10
C GLY A 287 -5.12 4.36 -2.54
N ARG A 288 -3.90 4.55 -3.03
CA ARG A 288 -3.43 3.98 -4.30
C ARG A 288 -3.10 2.52 -4.06
N GLU A 289 -3.59 1.64 -4.92
CA GLU A 289 -3.53 0.18 -4.80
C GLU A 289 -2.57 -0.40 -5.84
N THR A 290 -2.12 -1.64 -5.68
CA THR A 290 -1.25 -2.29 -6.67
C THR A 290 -2.06 -3.16 -7.63
N PHE A 291 -1.88 -2.92 -8.93
CA PHE A 291 -2.51 -3.62 -10.05
C PHE A 291 -1.49 -4.42 -10.85
N LEU A 292 -1.96 -5.42 -11.59
CA LEU A 292 -1.16 -6.28 -12.45
C LEU A 292 -1.70 -6.25 -13.87
N ALA A 293 -0.81 -6.14 -14.86
CA ALA A 293 -1.15 -6.24 -16.28
C ALA A 293 -0.12 -7.05 -17.06
N ARG A 294 -0.56 -7.74 -18.10
CA ARG A 294 0.33 -8.41 -19.04
C ARG A 294 1.04 -7.40 -19.93
N VAL A 295 2.29 -7.67 -20.27
CA VAL A 295 3.05 -6.90 -21.26
C VAL A 295 3.48 -7.83 -22.38
N ALA A 296 3.23 -7.41 -23.61
CA ALA A 296 3.73 -8.03 -24.82
C ALA A 296 4.71 -7.08 -25.52
N PHE A 297 5.63 -7.61 -26.30
CA PHE A 297 6.47 -6.83 -27.19
C PHE A 297 6.07 -7.14 -28.65
N ASP A 298 5.80 -6.10 -29.44
CA ASP A 298 5.46 -6.24 -30.84
C ASP A 298 6.68 -6.67 -31.69
N GLN A 299 6.49 -6.85 -33.00
CA GLN A 299 7.55 -7.26 -33.90
C GLN A 299 8.70 -6.26 -34.02
N GLU A 300 8.44 -4.99 -33.71
CA GLU A 300 9.43 -3.92 -33.70
C GLU A 300 10.14 -3.79 -32.34
N GLY A 301 9.73 -4.60 -31.34
CA GLY A 301 10.26 -4.59 -29.98
C GLY A 301 9.67 -3.48 -29.09
N TRP A 302 8.47 -2.97 -29.38
CA TRP A 302 7.79 -2.02 -28.54
C TRP A 302 6.82 -2.69 -27.57
N ALA A 303 6.76 -2.20 -26.34
CA ALA A 303 5.90 -2.75 -25.30
C ALA A 303 4.42 -2.37 -25.52
N GLU A 304 3.54 -3.35 -25.40
CA GLU A 304 2.09 -3.18 -25.35
C GLU A 304 1.57 -3.69 -24.01
N VAL A 305 0.88 -2.82 -23.25
CA VAL A 305 0.41 -3.11 -21.89
C VAL A 305 -1.08 -3.42 -21.91
N GLY A 306 -1.48 -4.53 -21.25
CA GLY A 306 -2.87 -4.92 -21.05
C GLY A 306 -3.70 -4.93 -22.33
N THR A 307 -4.92 -4.45 -22.24
CA THR A 307 -5.82 -4.29 -23.39
C THR A 307 -5.76 -2.85 -23.91
N ASN A 308 -4.99 -2.62 -24.98
CA ASN A 308 -4.83 -1.30 -25.59
C ASN A 308 -4.31 -0.20 -24.63
N GLY A 309 -3.35 -0.53 -23.77
CA GLY A 309 -2.78 0.42 -22.81
C GLY A 309 -3.68 0.69 -21.59
N THR A 310 -4.51 -0.29 -21.21
CA THR A 310 -5.38 -0.21 -20.03
C THR A 310 -5.26 -1.45 -19.14
N ILE A 311 -5.76 -1.35 -17.92
CA ILE A 311 -5.80 -2.43 -16.93
C ILE A 311 -7.23 -2.91 -16.76
N ASP A 312 -7.44 -4.21 -16.92
CA ASP A 312 -8.74 -4.84 -16.69
C ASP A 312 -8.96 -5.15 -15.21
N SER A 313 -10.20 -4.98 -14.73
CA SER A 313 -10.60 -5.39 -13.37
C SER A 313 -10.62 -6.90 -13.18
N ILE A 314 -10.88 -7.65 -14.26
CA ILE A 314 -10.85 -9.12 -14.30
C ILE A 314 -9.99 -9.49 -15.51
N PHE A 315 -9.00 -10.34 -15.32
CA PHE A 315 -8.02 -10.67 -16.35
C PHE A 315 -7.59 -12.14 -16.28
N ALA A 316 -6.98 -12.63 -17.36
CA ALA A 316 -6.33 -13.93 -17.37
C ALA A 316 -5.00 -13.85 -16.59
N PRO A 317 -4.82 -14.61 -15.50
CA PRO A 317 -3.62 -14.55 -14.69
C PRO A 317 -2.41 -15.11 -15.43
N PRO A 318 -1.17 -14.87 -14.93
CA PRO A 318 0.02 -15.53 -15.44
C PRO A 318 -0.14 -17.05 -15.41
N ARG A 319 0.37 -17.73 -16.43
CA ARG A 319 0.40 -19.20 -16.50
C ARG A 319 1.47 -19.78 -15.58
N LEU A 320 1.43 -19.35 -14.31
CA LEU A 320 2.25 -19.85 -13.23
C LEU A 320 1.43 -20.83 -12.40
N ARG A 321 2.11 -21.69 -11.62
CA ARG A 321 1.41 -22.58 -10.70
C ARG A 321 0.75 -21.77 -9.59
N PRO A 322 -0.57 -21.81 -9.42
CA PRO A 322 -1.26 -21.10 -8.35
C PRO A 322 -0.70 -21.47 -6.97
N HIS A 323 -0.47 -20.47 -6.14
CA HIS A 323 0.10 -20.63 -4.83
C HIS A 323 -0.57 -19.70 -3.80
N ALA A 324 -1.75 -20.11 -3.35
CA ALA A 324 -2.43 -19.38 -2.28
C ALA A 324 -1.73 -19.57 -0.93
N TRP A 325 -1.55 -18.49 -0.19
CA TRP A 325 -1.02 -18.51 1.17
C TRP A 325 -2.14 -18.76 2.19
N LYS A 326 -1.77 -19.30 3.34
CA LYS A 326 -2.72 -19.37 4.46
C LYS A 326 -3.16 -17.95 4.84
N SER A 327 -4.46 -17.73 4.88
CA SER A 327 -5.05 -16.46 5.30
C SER A 327 -4.70 -16.15 6.75
N LEU A 328 -4.38 -14.89 7.02
CA LEU A 328 -4.24 -14.42 8.40
C LEU A 328 -5.63 -14.30 9.05
N PRO A 329 -5.73 -14.49 10.36
CA PRO A 329 -7.00 -14.35 11.06
C PRO A 329 -7.51 -12.89 10.96
N ALA A 330 -8.83 -12.75 10.82
CA ALA A 330 -9.49 -11.44 10.87
C ALA A 330 -9.38 -10.81 12.26
N ARG A 331 -9.41 -11.65 13.29
CA ARG A 331 -9.30 -11.26 14.70
C ARG A 331 -7.90 -11.53 15.25
N VAL A 332 -7.38 -10.56 16.00
CA VAL A 332 -6.12 -10.60 16.74
C VAL A 332 -6.44 -10.50 18.21
N ASP A 333 -6.11 -11.51 19.00
CA ASP A 333 -6.40 -11.61 20.44
C ASP A 333 -5.21 -11.18 21.32
N PHE A 334 -4.13 -10.66 20.73
CA PHE A 334 -2.93 -10.16 21.42
C PHE A 334 -2.24 -11.15 22.37
N GLU A 335 -2.38 -12.46 22.09
CA GLU A 335 -1.74 -13.53 22.84
C GLU A 335 -0.24 -13.68 22.51
N GLU A 336 0.17 -13.24 21.32
CA GLU A 336 1.55 -13.34 20.87
C GLU A 336 2.42 -12.24 21.49
N PRO A 337 3.72 -12.49 21.71
CA PRO A 337 4.63 -11.53 22.34
C PRO A 337 4.94 -10.31 21.47
N THR A 338 4.58 -10.35 20.18
CA THR A 338 4.78 -9.25 19.22
C THR A 338 3.55 -9.07 18.35
N LEU A 339 3.32 -7.84 17.92
CA LEU A 339 2.31 -7.56 16.89
C LEU A 339 2.72 -8.22 15.56
N ASP A 340 1.74 -8.69 14.80
CA ASP A 340 2.01 -9.24 13.46
C ASP A 340 2.43 -8.12 12.48
N LEU A 341 2.92 -8.51 11.30
CA LEU A 341 3.51 -7.58 10.32
C LEU A 341 2.52 -6.57 9.72
N ARG A 342 1.19 -6.75 9.89
CA ARG A 342 0.17 -5.84 9.34
C ARG A 342 0.06 -4.54 10.12
N TRP A 343 0.54 -4.52 11.37
CA TRP A 343 0.43 -3.35 12.24
C TRP A 343 1.45 -2.28 11.91
N ASN A 344 0.98 -1.05 11.78
CA ASN A 344 1.79 0.12 11.53
C ASN A 344 1.54 1.21 12.55
N PHE A 345 2.54 2.06 12.74
CA PHE A 345 2.53 3.24 13.59
C PHE A 345 2.64 4.49 12.72
N VAL A 346 2.17 5.61 13.23
CA VAL A 346 2.43 6.91 12.63
C VAL A 346 3.80 7.41 13.10
N ARG A 347 4.74 7.52 12.17
CA ARG A 347 6.15 7.83 12.46
C ARG A 347 6.82 6.75 13.33
N ASN A 348 7.96 7.05 13.92
CA ASN A 348 8.60 6.10 14.84
C ASN A 348 7.86 6.09 16.18
N PRO A 349 7.33 4.95 16.64
CA PRO A 349 6.64 4.87 17.92
C PRO A 349 7.62 5.06 19.09
N ASP A 350 7.13 5.64 20.19
CA ASP A 350 7.77 5.48 21.49
C ASP A 350 7.34 4.13 22.08
N SER A 351 8.26 3.20 22.16
CA SER A 351 7.99 1.83 22.64
C SER A 351 7.45 1.78 24.08
N ALA A 352 7.70 2.81 24.88
CA ALA A 352 7.16 2.91 26.24
C ALA A 352 5.62 3.03 26.27
N ASN A 353 5.02 3.45 25.15
CA ASN A 353 3.56 3.63 25.07
C ASN A 353 2.79 2.36 24.68
N TYR A 354 3.48 1.23 24.43
CA TYR A 354 2.87 0.00 23.92
C TYR A 354 3.37 -1.22 24.70
N SER A 355 2.49 -2.09 25.15
CA SER A 355 2.91 -3.33 25.83
C SER A 355 1.93 -4.47 25.59
N LEU A 356 2.47 -5.61 25.14
CA LEU A 356 1.79 -6.93 25.13
C LEU A 356 2.11 -7.75 26.39
N ALA A 357 3.12 -7.34 27.17
CA ALA A 357 3.58 -8.06 28.37
C ALA A 357 2.97 -7.53 29.67
N ALA A 358 2.59 -6.24 29.73
CA ALA A 358 2.09 -5.63 30.97
C ALA A 358 0.75 -6.21 31.42
N ARG A 359 -0.05 -6.73 30.49
CA ARG A 359 -1.27 -7.51 30.73
C ARG A 359 -1.38 -8.60 29.64
N PRO A 360 -1.01 -9.84 29.92
CA PRO A 360 -1.07 -10.92 28.92
C PRO A 360 -2.47 -11.07 28.31
N GLY A 361 -2.56 -11.30 26.99
CA GLY A 361 -3.82 -11.35 26.25
C GLY A 361 -4.43 -9.99 25.93
N PHE A 362 -3.70 -8.89 26.16
CA PHE A 362 -4.13 -7.53 25.83
C PHE A 362 -3.01 -6.73 25.18
N LEU A 363 -3.38 -5.87 24.24
CA LEU A 363 -2.53 -4.76 23.88
C LEU A 363 -2.82 -3.58 24.81
N ARG A 364 -1.86 -3.24 25.67
CA ARG A 364 -1.93 -2.09 26.54
C ARG A 364 -1.32 -0.87 25.86
N LEU A 365 -2.09 0.22 25.80
CA LEU A 365 -1.64 1.53 25.33
C LEU A 365 -1.57 2.51 26.52
N TYR A 366 -0.46 3.24 26.58
CA TYR A 366 -0.29 4.38 27.49
C TYR A 366 -0.43 5.66 26.67
N GLY A 367 -1.52 6.41 26.88
CA GLY A 367 -1.81 7.64 26.14
C GLY A 367 -0.74 8.70 26.43
N ALA A 368 -0.01 9.10 25.40
CA ALA A 368 0.94 10.20 25.46
C ALA A 368 0.23 11.55 25.50
N ALA A 369 0.99 12.63 25.73
CA ALA A 369 0.49 14.00 25.58
C ALA A 369 0.10 14.32 24.12
N THR A 370 0.70 13.64 23.18
CA THR A 370 0.52 13.84 21.73
C THR A 370 -0.90 13.45 21.29
N ARG A 371 -1.54 14.32 20.52
CA ARG A 371 -2.84 14.10 19.89
C ARG A 371 -2.67 13.47 18.51
N LEU A 372 -3.76 12.92 17.97
CA LEU A 372 -3.78 12.45 16.57
C LEU A 372 -3.60 13.60 15.55
N THR A 373 -3.94 14.83 15.93
CA THR A 373 -3.77 16.05 15.12
C THR A 373 -2.35 16.62 15.15
N ASP A 374 -1.50 16.18 16.07
CA ASP A 374 -0.16 16.73 16.21
C ASP A 374 0.80 16.12 15.16
N ARG A 375 1.64 16.96 14.57
CA ARG A 375 2.75 16.52 13.70
C ARG A 375 3.87 15.90 14.53
N ALA A 376 3.54 14.76 15.17
CA ALA A 376 4.42 14.00 16.05
C ALA A 376 4.09 12.52 15.99
N SER A 377 4.63 11.70 16.89
CA SER A 377 4.34 10.26 16.98
C SER A 377 3.26 10.04 18.07
N PRO A 378 1.98 9.96 17.72
CA PRO A 378 0.91 9.70 18.67
C PRO A 378 0.96 8.25 19.15
N THR A 379 0.35 7.94 20.31
CA THR A 379 0.09 6.56 20.70
C THR A 379 -1.05 6.02 19.81
N PHE A 380 -0.68 5.53 18.64
CA PHE A 380 -1.54 4.95 17.61
C PHE A 380 -0.90 3.70 17.03
N VAL A 381 -1.70 2.67 16.80
CA VAL A 381 -1.31 1.48 16.06
C VAL A 381 -2.49 0.98 15.23
N GLY A 382 -2.28 0.73 13.94
CA GLY A 382 -3.39 0.40 13.03
C GLY A 382 -2.97 -0.42 11.83
N MET A 383 -3.97 -0.81 11.05
CA MET A 383 -3.85 -1.56 9.80
C MET A 383 -4.43 -0.75 8.65
N ARG A 384 -3.95 -1.02 7.44
CA ARG A 384 -4.52 -0.47 6.20
C ARG A 384 -5.97 -0.92 6.05
N GLN A 385 -6.85 0.00 5.69
CA GLN A 385 -8.17 -0.39 5.18
C GLN A 385 -7.99 -0.93 3.76
N THR A 386 -8.39 -2.18 3.52
CA THR A 386 -8.23 -2.87 2.23
C THR A 386 -9.56 -3.09 1.51
N ASP A 387 -10.68 -2.85 2.16
CA ASP A 387 -12.02 -3.10 1.67
C ASP A 387 -12.87 -1.82 1.79
N PHE A 388 -13.69 -1.53 0.79
CA PHE A 388 -14.65 -0.44 0.88
C PHE A 388 -15.76 -0.77 1.88
N ALA A 389 -16.21 -2.01 1.87
CA ALA A 389 -17.15 -2.54 2.85
C ALA A 389 -16.37 -3.39 3.87
N CYS A 390 -16.34 -2.94 5.12
CA CYS A 390 -15.69 -3.69 6.20
C CYS A 390 -16.32 -3.37 7.56
N ARG A 391 -16.01 -4.24 8.54
CA ARG A 391 -16.32 -4.01 9.95
C ARG A 391 -15.04 -4.08 10.75
N VAL A 392 -14.82 -3.07 11.58
CA VAL A 392 -13.71 -3.01 12.52
C VAL A 392 -14.29 -2.98 13.93
N THR A 393 -13.85 -3.90 14.77
CA THR A 393 -14.30 -3.99 16.16
C THR A 393 -13.12 -4.21 17.08
N SER A 394 -13.22 -3.67 18.31
CA SER A 394 -12.25 -3.93 19.37
C SER A 394 -12.92 -3.82 20.72
N ARG A 395 -12.53 -4.68 21.66
CA ARG A 395 -12.99 -4.62 23.03
C ARG A 395 -11.97 -3.86 23.86
N LEU A 396 -12.44 -2.78 24.48
CA LEU A 396 -11.64 -1.85 25.26
C LEU A 396 -12.04 -1.91 26.75
N GLU A 397 -11.04 -2.06 27.61
CA GLU A 397 -11.12 -1.80 29.05
C GLU A 397 -10.31 -0.53 29.34
N PHE A 398 -11.01 0.55 29.65
CA PHE A 398 -10.42 1.85 29.95
C PHE A 398 -11.26 2.61 30.96
N ASP A 399 -10.62 3.00 32.05
CA ASP A 399 -11.25 3.79 33.11
C ASP A 399 -10.48 5.11 33.30
N PRO A 400 -10.80 6.13 32.45
CA PRO A 400 -10.12 7.41 32.45
C PRO A 400 -10.25 8.10 33.83
N LYS A 401 -9.15 8.65 34.33
CA LYS A 401 -9.05 9.30 35.63
C LYS A 401 -9.21 10.82 35.54
N ALA A 402 -8.97 11.37 34.34
CA ALA A 402 -9.05 12.81 34.09
C ALA A 402 -9.84 13.09 32.80
N ASP A 403 -10.41 14.29 32.71
CA ASP A 403 -11.26 14.69 31.55
C ASP A 403 -10.50 14.85 30.24
N ASN A 404 -9.16 14.82 30.28
CA ASN A 404 -8.32 14.88 29.09
C ASN A 404 -7.92 13.50 28.52
N GLU A 405 -8.22 12.40 29.23
CA GLU A 405 -7.82 11.06 28.86
C GLU A 405 -8.82 10.44 27.87
N GLU A 406 -8.34 9.94 26.75
CA GLU A 406 -9.13 9.31 25.70
C GLU A 406 -8.43 8.05 25.17
N ALA A 407 -9.22 7.02 24.85
CA ALA A 407 -8.76 5.84 24.12
C ALA A 407 -9.89 5.24 23.29
N GLY A 408 -9.57 4.70 22.10
CA GLY A 408 -10.60 4.16 21.23
C GLY A 408 -10.12 3.65 19.88
N LEU A 409 -11.07 3.64 18.93
CA LEU A 409 -10.85 3.32 17.52
C LEU A 409 -10.84 4.59 16.67
N VAL A 410 -10.05 4.58 15.61
CA VAL A 410 -9.95 5.67 14.64
C VAL A 410 -9.92 5.15 13.21
N VAL A 411 -10.59 5.87 12.29
CA VAL A 411 -10.31 5.85 10.86
C VAL A 411 -9.48 7.08 10.55
N ARG A 412 -8.23 6.89 10.11
CA ARG A 412 -7.27 7.96 9.91
C ARG A 412 -6.79 8.01 8.47
N GLN A 413 -6.88 9.19 7.84
CA GLN A 413 -6.24 9.48 6.56
C GLN A 413 -4.94 10.25 6.76
N THR A 414 -4.98 11.33 7.54
CA THR A 414 -3.81 12.15 7.90
C THR A 414 -3.97 12.70 9.33
N ASP A 415 -2.97 13.44 9.80
CA ASP A 415 -3.04 14.15 11.09
C ASP A 415 -4.28 15.07 11.18
N LYS A 416 -4.73 15.65 10.06
CA LYS A 416 -5.81 16.63 9.98
C LYS A 416 -7.17 16.06 9.55
N TYR A 417 -7.22 14.77 9.17
CA TYR A 417 -8.42 14.13 8.60
C TYR A 417 -8.58 12.74 9.21
N HIS A 418 -9.49 12.62 10.17
CA HIS A 418 -9.80 11.34 10.85
C HIS A 418 -11.14 11.40 11.57
N TYR A 419 -11.71 10.21 11.84
CA TYR A 419 -12.92 10.03 12.62
C TYR A 419 -12.64 9.09 13.80
N GLU A 420 -13.08 9.47 14.99
CA GLU A 420 -12.76 8.79 16.23
C GLU A 420 -14.02 8.34 16.98
N ILE A 421 -13.99 7.12 17.50
CA ILE A 421 -14.90 6.67 18.56
C ILE A 421 -14.06 6.30 19.77
N PHE A 422 -14.34 6.89 20.93
CA PHE A 422 -13.47 6.82 22.09
C PHE A 422 -14.22 6.81 23.41
N VAL A 423 -13.60 6.25 24.43
CA VAL A 423 -14.01 6.36 25.83
C VAL A 423 -13.22 7.49 26.46
N THR A 424 -13.91 8.31 27.25
CA THR A 424 -13.33 9.46 27.98
C THR A 424 -14.04 9.70 29.31
N ARG A 425 -13.60 10.70 30.04
CA ARG A 425 -14.25 11.25 31.22
C ARG A 425 -14.62 12.70 30.96
N ARG A 426 -15.86 13.08 31.31
CA ARG A 426 -16.33 14.48 31.24
C ARG A 426 -17.18 14.79 32.46
N ALA A 427 -16.89 15.92 33.14
CA ALA A 427 -17.59 16.34 34.33
C ALA A 427 -17.77 15.21 35.37
N GLY A 428 -16.76 14.37 35.54
CA GLY A 428 -16.78 13.26 36.49
C GLY A 428 -17.49 11.99 36.01
N LYS A 429 -18.09 11.97 34.80
CA LYS A 429 -18.80 10.84 34.22
C LYS A 429 -17.95 10.14 33.15
N ARG A 430 -18.06 8.83 33.09
CA ARG A 430 -17.47 8.03 32.02
C ARG A 430 -18.40 8.04 30.79
N GLU A 431 -17.90 8.46 29.66
CA GLU A 431 -18.69 8.62 28.43
C GLU A 431 -18.00 7.94 27.25
N VAL A 432 -18.79 7.50 26.25
CA VAL A 432 -18.30 7.18 24.91
C VAL A 432 -18.60 8.37 24.01
N GLY A 433 -17.57 8.78 23.24
CA GLY A 433 -17.65 9.93 22.34
C GLY A 433 -17.46 9.53 20.88
N PHE A 434 -18.02 10.34 19.98
CA PHE A 434 -17.73 10.30 18.54
C PHE A 434 -17.37 11.70 18.06
N ARG A 435 -16.25 11.79 17.33
CA ARG A 435 -15.70 13.06 16.83
C ARG A 435 -15.24 12.88 15.38
N ARG A 436 -15.48 13.91 14.57
CA ARG A 436 -14.96 14.03 13.21
C ARG A 436 -13.98 15.18 13.15
N VAL A 437 -12.76 14.93 12.66
CA VAL A 437 -11.77 15.95 12.39
C VAL A 437 -11.56 16.03 10.89
N VAL A 438 -11.80 17.21 10.32
CA VAL A 438 -11.69 17.51 8.89
C VAL A 438 -11.00 18.84 8.72
N ASP A 439 -9.89 18.90 8.00
CA ASP A 439 -9.05 20.09 7.83
C ASP A 439 -8.53 20.66 9.17
N ASN A 440 -8.18 19.76 10.11
CA ASN A 440 -7.75 20.06 11.46
C ASN A 440 -8.83 20.73 12.35
N GLU A 441 -10.06 20.78 11.87
CA GLU A 441 -11.20 21.30 12.63
C GLU A 441 -12.10 20.16 13.11
N THR A 442 -12.53 20.24 14.37
CA THR A 442 -13.53 19.33 14.89
C THR A 442 -14.91 19.74 14.40
N LEU A 443 -15.58 18.86 13.67
CA LEU A 443 -16.92 19.13 13.16
C LEU A 443 -17.98 18.87 14.23
N GLU A 444 -18.88 19.83 14.41
CA GLU A 444 -20.05 19.66 15.26
C GLU A 444 -21.17 18.82 14.56
N PRO A 445 -22.02 18.11 15.30
CA PRO A 445 -21.94 17.93 16.73
C PRO A 445 -20.88 16.89 17.12
N ILE A 446 -20.19 17.10 18.25
CA ILE A 446 -19.50 16.03 18.95
C ILE A 446 -20.57 15.30 19.79
N VAL A 447 -20.68 14.00 19.61
CA VAL A 447 -21.67 13.18 20.32
C VAL A 447 -21.04 12.54 21.53
N PHE A 448 -21.71 12.57 22.67
CA PHE A 448 -21.31 11.89 23.90
C PHE A 448 -22.49 11.17 24.53
N GLU A 449 -22.27 9.95 25.02
CA GLU A 449 -23.25 9.15 25.74
C GLU A 449 -22.62 8.60 27.03
N GLU A 450 -23.31 8.79 28.18
CA GLU A 450 -22.87 8.25 29.48
C GLU A 450 -22.92 6.70 29.44
N ILE A 451 -21.85 6.07 29.90
CA ILE A 451 -21.71 4.61 29.92
C ILE A 451 -21.30 4.12 31.31
N PRO A 452 -21.77 2.92 31.74
CA PRO A 452 -21.36 2.32 33.00
C PRO A 452 -19.88 1.94 32.99
N ALA A 453 -19.34 1.65 34.17
CA ALA A 453 -18.05 1.03 34.32
C ALA A 453 -18.02 -0.35 33.63
N GLY A 454 -16.82 -0.79 33.24
CA GLY A 454 -16.58 -2.09 32.60
C GLY A 454 -16.20 -1.99 31.13
N PRO A 455 -15.98 -3.13 30.48
CA PRO A 455 -15.54 -3.17 29.08
C PRO A 455 -16.63 -2.70 28.12
N VAL A 456 -16.18 -2.13 26.99
CA VAL A 456 -17.02 -1.76 25.86
C VAL A 456 -16.44 -2.34 24.57
N THR A 457 -17.30 -2.74 23.65
CA THR A 457 -16.87 -3.08 22.29
C THR A 457 -17.14 -1.90 21.38
N LEU A 458 -16.10 -1.27 20.88
CA LEU A 458 -16.17 -0.19 19.90
C LEU A 458 -16.28 -0.79 18.49
N GLN A 459 -17.05 -0.15 17.63
CA GLN A 459 -17.33 -0.64 16.29
C GLN A 459 -17.36 0.48 15.27
N ILE A 460 -16.68 0.24 14.14
CA ILE A 460 -16.73 1.03 12.91
C ILE A 460 -17.23 0.11 11.79
N GLU A 461 -18.33 0.49 11.15
CA GLU A 461 -18.86 -0.17 9.96
C GLU A 461 -18.62 0.75 8.77
N ALA A 462 -17.82 0.30 7.81
CA ALA A 462 -17.53 1.02 6.58
C ALA A 462 -18.40 0.47 5.43
N GLU A 463 -18.92 1.37 4.65
CA GLU A 463 -19.51 1.18 3.33
C GLU A 463 -18.77 2.10 2.34
N PRO A 464 -18.90 1.91 1.02
CA PRO A 464 -18.15 2.70 0.05
C PRO A 464 -18.23 4.23 0.25
N LEU A 465 -19.35 4.74 0.79
CA LEU A 465 -19.58 6.19 0.94
C LEU A 465 -19.70 6.65 2.40
N LEU A 466 -19.68 5.73 3.38
CA LEU A 466 -20.06 6.06 4.74
C LEU A 466 -19.33 5.19 5.76
N TYR A 467 -18.96 5.80 6.88
CA TYR A 467 -18.57 5.12 8.12
C TYR A 467 -19.64 5.32 9.18
N ARG A 468 -20.04 4.24 9.88
CA ARG A 468 -20.93 4.27 11.04
C ARG A 468 -20.20 3.89 12.29
N PHE A 469 -20.44 4.63 13.36
CA PHE A 469 -19.76 4.47 14.64
C PHE A 469 -20.76 4.08 15.73
N SER A 470 -20.47 3.00 16.44
CA SER A 470 -21.30 2.49 17.52
C SER A 470 -20.46 1.80 18.59
N CYS A 471 -21.00 1.66 19.78
CA CYS A 471 -20.44 0.79 20.81
C CYS A 471 -21.47 -0.19 21.34
N VAL A 472 -21.00 -1.32 21.85
CA VAL A 472 -21.81 -2.33 22.53
C VAL A 472 -21.29 -2.43 23.97
N LEU A 473 -22.17 -2.20 24.93
CA LEU A 473 -21.88 -2.30 26.34
C LEU A 473 -21.84 -3.77 26.79
N HIS A 474 -21.24 -4.04 27.95
CA HIS A 474 -21.14 -5.38 28.50
C HIS A 474 -22.51 -6.07 28.74
N ASN A 475 -23.58 -5.31 28.89
CA ASN A 475 -24.95 -5.83 29.01
C ASN A 475 -25.66 -6.06 27.66
N GLY A 476 -24.95 -5.92 26.54
CA GLY A 476 -25.47 -6.11 25.18
C GLY A 476 -26.18 -4.88 24.58
N LYS A 477 -26.32 -3.77 25.32
CA LYS A 477 -26.95 -2.54 24.76
C LYS A 477 -26.03 -1.95 23.70
N LYS A 478 -26.52 -1.82 22.46
CA LYS A 478 -25.84 -1.08 21.37
C LYS A 478 -26.22 0.39 21.43
N ILE A 479 -25.21 1.27 21.33
CA ILE A 479 -25.36 2.73 21.25
C ILE A 479 -24.79 3.15 19.89
N VAL A 480 -25.62 3.77 19.04
CA VAL A 480 -25.19 4.38 17.78
C VAL A 480 -24.82 5.82 18.05
N LEU A 481 -23.61 6.22 17.68
CA LEU A 481 -23.07 7.55 18.01
C LEU A 481 -23.10 8.50 16.81
N GLY A 482 -22.91 8.00 15.59
CA GLY A 482 -22.93 8.88 14.43
C GLY A 482 -22.31 8.28 13.19
N GLU A 483 -22.21 9.13 12.18
CA GLU A 483 -21.71 8.77 10.85
C GLU A 483 -20.72 9.80 10.32
N GLY A 484 -19.81 9.35 9.46
CA GLY A 484 -18.87 10.19 8.72
C GLY A 484 -18.81 9.76 7.25
N VAL A 485 -18.82 10.72 6.32
CA VAL A 485 -18.78 10.42 4.89
C VAL A 485 -17.35 10.12 4.45
N THR A 486 -17.16 9.07 3.64
CA THR A 486 -15.82 8.68 3.14
C THR A 486 -15.17 9.75 2.29
N ARG A 487 -15.98 10.58 1.59
CA ARG A 487 -15.52 11.71 0.81
C ARG A 487 -14.65 12.69 1.62
N ASP A 488 -14.97 12.97 2.88
CA ASP A 488 -14.21 13.92 3.70
C ASP A 488 -12.80 13.39 4.04
N LEU A 489 -12.60 12.08 3.97
CA LEU A 489 -11.30 11.42 4.12
C LEU A 489 -10.64 11.08 2.77
N SER A 490 -11.19 11.54 1.63
CA SER A 490 -10.62 11.26 0.31
C SER A 490 -9.44 12.17 -0.01
N VAL A 491 -8.54 11.67 -0.83
CA VAL A 491 -7.37 12.43 -1.32
C VAL A 491 -7.79 13.69 -2.08
N GLU A 492 -8.86 13.62 -2.86
CA GLU A 492 -9.38 14.76 -3.63
C GLU A 492 -9.98 15.84 -2.73
N ARG A 493 -10.60 15.46 -1.60
CA ARG A 493 -11.13 16.41 -0.63
C ARG A 493 -10.02 17.11 0.16
N ILE A 494 -9.01 16.35 0.55
CA ILE A 494 -7.81 16.86 1.24
C ILE A 494 -7.06 17.79 0.29
N GLY A 495 -6.98 17.42 -0.98
CA GLY A 495 -6.32 18.21 -2.01
C GLY A 495 -4.83 18.37 -1.75
N PHE A 496 -4.23 19.32 -2.47
CA PHE A 496 -2.80 19.63 -2.36
C PHE A 496 -2.51 20.78 -1.38
N LYS A 497 -3.46 21.13 -0.50
CA LYS A 497 -3.35 22.31 0.37
C LYS A 497 -2.17 22.24 1.33
N ASP A 498 -1.89 21.07 1.88
CA ASP A 498 -0.83 20.89 2.88
C ASP A 498 0.33 20.02 2.38
N GLY A 499 0.58 20.03 1.08
CA GLY A 499 1.69 19.29 0.49
C GLY A 499 1.33 17.90 0.03
N MET A 500 0.11 17.66 -0.44
CA MET A 500 -0.38 16.44 -1.08
C MET A 500 -0.76 15.33 -0.07
N CYS A 501 -1.78 14.55 -0.40
CA CYS A 501 -2.16 13.34 0.33
C CYS A 501 -1.84 12.13 -0.54
N PHE A 502 -0.82 11.37 -0.14
CA PHE A 502 -0.36 10.17 -0.86
C PHE A 502 -0.76 8.86 -0.18
N THR A 503 -1.30 8.94 1.04
CA THR A 503 -1.65 7.79 1.86
C THR A 503 -3.10 7.36 1.65
N GLY A 504 -3.47 6.22 2.22
CA GLY A 504 -4.83 5.70 2.29
C GLY A 504 -5.31 5.59 3.73
N ALA A 505 -6.60 5.31 3.90
CA ALA A 505 -7.21 5.15 5.21
C ALA A 505 -6.57 4.00 6.00
N TYR A 506 -6.26 4.27 7.26
CA TYR A 506 -5.92 3.30 8.29
C TYR A 506 -7.05 3.20 9.31
N VAL A 507 -7.26 2.02 9.83
CA VAL A 507 -8.12 1.76 10.97
C VAL A 507 -7.29 1.24 12.12
N GLY A 508 -7.48 1.78 13.34
CA GLY A 508 -6.58 1.40 14.41
C GLY A 508 -7.03 1.82 15.79
N LEU A 509 -6.18 1.48 16.73
CA LEU A 509 -6.29 1.72 18.17
C LEU A 509 -5.47 2.94 18.54
N TYR A 510 -5.97 3.77 19.46
CA TYR A 510 -5.21 4.90 19.96
C TYR A 510 -5.52 5.19 21.42
N ALA A 511 -4.61 5.92 22.05
CA ALA A 511 -4.80 6.53 23.35
C ALA A 511 -4.08 7.88 23.43
N THR A 512 -4.67 8.87 24.09
CA THR A 512 -4.08 10.21 24.27
C THR A 512 -4.52 10.86 25.55
N GLY A 513 -3.66 11.64 26.13
CA GLY A 513 -3.97 12.52 27.24
C GLY A 513 -4.17 13.97 26.82
N ASN A 514 -4.30 14.27 25.52
CA ASN A 514 -4.67 15.59 24.98
C ASN A 514 -3.84 16.75 25.54
N GLY A 515 -2.51 16.63 25.47
CA GLY A 515 -1.56 17.63 25.97
C GLY A 515 -0.91 17.27 27.31
N LYS A 516 -1.31 16.15 27.93
CA LYS A 516 -0.70 15.56 29.13
C LYS A 516 -0.65 14.04 28.95
N ALA A 517 0.28 13.34 29.60
CA ALA A 517 0.27 11.87 29.59
C ALA A 517 -0.95 11.34 30.37
N CYS A 518 -1.55 10.26 29.89
CA CYS A 518 -2.59 9.54 30.63
C CYS A 518 -2.04 8.91 31.90
N SER A 519 -2.83 8.95 32.98
CA SER A 519 -2.58 8.18 34.19
C SER A 519 -3.16 6.78 34.13
N ALA A 520 -4.24 6.59 33.37
CA ALA A 520 -4.89 5.30 33.16
C ALA A 520 -4.39 4.63 31.87
N PRO A 521 -4.00 3.33 31.90
CA PRO A 521 -3.72 2.57 30.68
C PRO A 521 -5.03 2.19 29.99
N ALA A 522 -4.99 2.09 28.67
CA ALA A 522 -6.05 1.55 27.84
C ALA A 522 -5.71 0.11 27.42
N ASP A 523 -6.53 -0.84 27.81
CA ASP A 523 -6.33 -2.25 27.54
C ASP A 523 -7.28 -2.74 26.46
N PHE A 524 -6.75 -3.13 25.31
CA PHE A 524 -7.49 -3.70 24.20
C PHE A 524 -7.36 -5.24 24.25
N ASP A 525 -8.50 -5.92 24.47
CA ASP A 525 -8.58 -7.39 24.57
C ASP A 525 -8.37 -8.07 23.21
N TRP A 526 -8.99 -7.52 22.18
CA TRP A 526 -8.84 -7.97 20.79
C TRP A 526 -9.15 -6.86 19.80
N PHE A 527 -8.69 -7.06 18.57
CA PHE A 527 -9.02 -6.25 17.41
C PHE A 527 -9.43 -7.17 16.27
N GLU A 528 -10.52 -6.85 15.58
CA GLU A 528 -11.01 -7.61 14.45
C GLU A 528 -11.25 -6.68 13.26
N TYR A 529 -10.70 -7.06 12.09
CA TYR A 529 -10.96 -6.45 10.80
C TYR A 529 -11.61 -7.48 9.89
N GLN A 530 -12.87 -7.28 9.55
CA GLN A 530 -13.63 -8.15 8.65
C GLN A 530 -13.97 -7.38 7.37
N GLY A 531 -13.30 -7.71 6.26
CA GLY A 531 -13.58 -7.17 4.94
C GLY A 531 -14.67 -7.98 4.24
N PHE A 532 -15.46 -7.30 3.39
CA PHE A 532 -16.58 -7.90 2.66
C PHE A 532 -16.44 -7.77 1.14
N ASP A 533 -15.44 -7.06 0.65
CA ASP A 533 -15.15 -6.97 -0.78
C ASP A 533 -14.66 -8.31 -1.33
N GLN A 534 -14.95 -8.58 -2.61
CA GLN A 534 -14.46 -9.80 -3.28
C GLN A 534 -12.95 -9.72 -3.52
N LYS A 535 -12.23 -10.78 -3.13
CA LYS A 535 -10.77 -10.94 -3.31
C LYS A 535 -10.45 -12.16 -4.19
N ASN A 536 -9.18 -12.26 -4.62
CA ASN A 536 -8.64 -13.42 -5.33
C ASN A 536 -8.60 -14.66 -4.44
#